data_755fc276390597e392558605d044d39f
#
_entry.id   755fc276390597e392558605d044d39f
#
_cell.length_a   1.000
_cell.length_b   1.000
_cell.length_c   1.000
_cell.angle_alpha   90.00
_cell.angle_beta   90.00
_cell.angle_gamma   90.00
#
_symmetry.space_group_name_H-M   'P 1'
#
loop_
_entity.id
_entity.type
_entity.pdbx_description
1 polymer ?
#
loop_
_entity_poly.entity_id
_entity_poly.type
_entity_poly.pdbx_seq_one_letter_code
_entity_poly.pdbx_strand_id
1 'polypeptide(L)'
;MYKLKIAALLSSLLISFANIAAEEIAVDFTYDRNVNIGSIRAVLKLENFSDDRGLENPNQLTEQYTVDAPLADIVRDAFAQGFAKGKVELVDSGDTMQVRGNIISSEAEIVDRSGVQSIQLTIRAGIQLTNGGRTIWENNLFGRGIVPESEGMSAAINASLERMVRELFMDDYFLIELQ
;
A
#
# COMPACT_ATOMS: atom_id res chain seq x y z
N MET A 1 9.28 -17.34 -75.12
CA MET A 1 9.03 -16.24 -74.25
C MET A 1 8.18 -16.74 -73.09
N TYR A 2 8.78 -17.16 -71.99
CA TYR A 2 8.05 -17.61 -70.78
C TYR A 2 8.06 -16.49 -69.78
N LYS A 3 6.87 -15.97 -69.43
CA LYS A 3 6.68 -14.96 -68.36
C LYS A 3 6.56 -15.70 -66.99
N LEU A 4 7.60 -15.59 -66.19
CA LEU A 4 7.62 -16.08 -64.80
C LEU A 4 6.81 -15.10 -63.92
N LYS A 5 5.71 -15.57 -63.36
CA LYS A 5 4.95 -14.82 -62.35
C LYS A 5 5.49 -15.20 -60.97
N ILE A 6 6.19 -14.28 -60.32
CA ILE A 6 6.62 -14.40 -58.94
C ILE A 6 5.44 -13.93 -58.07
N ALA A 7 4.81 -14.88 -57.39
CA ALA A 7 3.83 -14.58 -56.34
C ALA A 7 4.59 -14.36 -55.03
N ALA A 8 4.65 -13.12 -54.57
CA ALA A 8 5.19 -12.78 -53.25
C ALA A 8 4.16 -13.14 -52.17
N LEU A 9 4.45 -14.18 -51.39
CA LEU A 9 3.66 -14.54 -50.19
C LEU A 9 4.11 -13.61 -49.04
N LEU A 10 3.31 -12.58 -48.76
CA LEU A 10 3.46 -11.77 -47.53
C LEU A 10 2.86 -12.58 -46.35
N SER A 11 3.71 -13.27 -45.59
CA SER A 11 3.33 -13.85 -44.33
C SER A 11 3.26 -12.74 -43.29
N SER A 12 2.05 -12.26 -42.98
CA SER A 12 1.79 -11.36 -41.86
C SER A 12 1.94 -12.14 -40.56
N LEU A 13 3.05 -11.93 -39.88
CA LEU A 13 3.31 -12.44 -38.54
C LEU A 13 2.43 -11.62 -37.56
N LEU A 14 1.25 -12.15 -37.24
CA LEU A 14 0.42 -11.59 -36.13
C LEU A 14 1.11 -11.96 -34.81
N ILE A 15 1.89 -11.04 -34.27
CA ILE A 15 2.39 -11.14 -32.89
C ILE A 15 1.19 -10.83 -32.00
N SER A 16 0.54 -11.88 -31.50
CA SER A 16 -0.45 -11.76 -30.42
C SER A 16 0.30 -11.36 -29.15
N PHE A 17 0.22 -10.11 -28.77
CA PHE A 17 0.58 -9.69 -27.41
C PHE A 17 -0.48 -10.30 -26.47
N ALA A 18 -0.12 -11.38 -25.78
CA ALA A 18 -0.92 -11.86 -24.67
C ALA A 18 -0.88 -10.73 -23.63
N ASN A 19 -1.98 -10.01 -23.46
CA ASN A 19 -2.21 -9.21 -22.27
C ASN A 19 -2.27 -10.20 -21.10
N ILE A 20 -1.20 -10.34 -20.35
CA ILE A 20 -1.23 -11.02 -19.07
C ILE A 20 -2.04 -10.10 -18.17
N ALA A 21 -3.28 -10.48 -17.88
CA ALA A 21 -4.09 -9.78 -16.90
C ALA A 21 -3.36 -9.84 -15.55
N ALA A 22 -3.33 -8.73 -14.84
CA ALA A 22 -2.77 -8.69 -13.50
C ALA A 22 -3.55 -9.66 -12.59
N GLU A 23 -2.82 -10.38 -11.74
CA GLU A 23 -3.41 -11.28 -10.76
C GLU A 23 -4.08 -10.47 -9.65
N GLU A 24 -5.35 -10.78 -9.34
CA GLU A 24 -6.09 -10.14 -8.27
C GLU A 24 -5.83 -10.84 -6.94
N ILE A 25 -5.39 -10.08 -5.95
CA ILE A 25 -5.08 -10.54 -4.60
C ILE A 25 -6.14 -10.02 -3.62
N ALA A 26 -6.84 -10.93 -2.95
CA ALA A 26 -7.72 -10.56 -1.84
C ALA A 26 -6.87 -10.19 -0.61
N VAL A 27 -7.18 -9.04 0.00
CA VAL A 27 -6.46 -8.54 1.17
C VAL A 27 -7.29 -8.77 2.42
N ASP A 28 -6.88 -9.75 3.24
CA ASP A 28 -7.46 -10.01 4.57
C ASP A 28 -6.44 -9.62 5.65
N PHE A 29 -6.38 -8.31 5.93
CA PHE A 29 -5.43 -7.77 6.90
C PHE A 29 -6.06 -7.58 8.27
N THR A 30 -5.41 -8.12 9.28
CA THR A 30 -5.73 -7.88 10.69
C THR A 30 -4.48 -7.44 11.44
N TYR A 31 -4.54 -6.27 12.10
CA TYR A 31 -3.43 -5.78 12.90
C TYR A 31 -3.49 -6.38 14.32
N ASP A 32 -2.59 -7.33 14.60
CA ASP A 32 -2.58 -8.08 15.88
C ASP A 32 -1.48 -7.67 16.86
N ARG A 33 -0.67 -6.64 16.52
CA ARG A 33 0.37 -6.18 17.42
C ARG A 33 -0.18 -5.32 18.54
N ASN A 34 0.45 -5.40 19.71
CA ASN A 34 0.16 -4.48 20.78
C ASN A 34 0.68 -3.09 20.43
N VAL A 35 -0.19 -2.10 20.55
CA VAL A 35 0.14 -0.68 20.44
C VAL A 35 0.13 -0.08 21.84
N ASN A 36 1.29 0.38 22.30
CA ASN A 36 1.42 1.07 23.58
C ASN A 36 1.70 2.54 23.31
N ILE A 37 0.65 3.35 23.33
CA ILE A 37 0.75 4.80 23.17
C ILE A 37 0.65 5.53 24.52
N GLY A 38 0.83 4.80 25.61
CA GLY A 38 0.80 5.36 26.98
C GLY A 38 -0.58 5.84 27.40
N SER A 39 -0.64 7.03 27.99
CA SER A 39 -1.88 7.66 28.47
C SER A 39 -2.52 8.61 27.45
N ILE A 40 -2.16 8.51 26.18
CA ILE A 40 -2.70 9.38 25.12
C ILE A 40 -4.20 9.14 25.00
N ARG A 41 -4.98 10.21 25.07
CA ARG A 41 -6.44 10.21 24.93
C ARG A 41 -6.84 11.11 23.75
N ALA A 42 -6.13 10.97 22.63
CA ALA A 42 -6.46 11.73 21.45
C ALA A 42 -7.80 11.27 20.85
N VAL A 43 -8.57 12.24 20.39
CA VAL A 43 -9.72 12.02 19.52
C VAL A 43 -9.30 12.44 18.13
N LEU A 44 -9.33 11.52 17.18
CA LEU A 44 -8.83 11.73 15.82
C LEU A 44 -9.94 11.51 14.80
N LYS A 45 -9.88 12.26 13.71
CA LYS A 45 -10.58 11.94 12.48
C LYS A 45 -9.58 11.32 11.50
N LEU A 46 -9.85 10.11 11.05
CA LEU A 46 -9.08 9.48 9.99
C LEU A 46 -9.75 9.78 8.65
N GLU A 47 -9.18 10.72 7.90
CA GLU A 47 -9.68 11.15 6.59
C GLU A 47 -9.49 10.04 5.53
N ASN A 48 -10.16 10.17 4.39
CA ASN A 48 -9.90 9.32 3.25
C ASN A 48 -8.49 9.58 2.74
N PHE A 49 -7.78 8.51 2.39
CA PHE A 49 -6.46 8.63 1.79
C PHE A 49 -6.58 8.82 0.27
N SER A 50 -5.65 9.56 -0.31
CA SER A 50 -5.53 9.72 -1.75
C SER A 50 -4.50 8.74 -2.33
N ASP A 51 -4.59 8.52 -3.65
CA ASP A 51 -3.61 7.76 -4.40
C ASP A 51 -2.89 8.69 -5.37
N ASP A 52 -1.65 9.04 -5.04
CA ASP A 52 -0.84 9.98 -5.82
C ASP A 52 0.15 9.27 -6.75
N ARG A 53 0.00 7.95 -6.95
CA ARG A 53 0.85 7.17 -7.86
C ARG A 53 0.61 7.50 -9.34
N GLY A 54 -0.48 8.20 -9.67
CA GLY A 54 -0.84 8.56 -11.04
C GLY A 54 -1.32 7.37 -11.89
N LEU A 55 -1.80 6.30 -11.26
CA LEU A 55 -2.33 5.11 -11.92
C LEU A 55 -3.82 5.28 -12.23
N GLU A 56 -4.25 4.79 -13.41
CA GLU A 56 -5.68 4.80 -13.78
C GLU A 56 -6.51 3.84 -12.91
N ASN A 57 -5.93 2.70 -12.52
CA ASN A 57 -6.57 1.71 -11.67
C ASN A 57 -6.10 1.87 -10.22
N PRO A 58 -6.95 2.37 -9.29
CA PRO A 58 -6.59 2.55 -7.89
C PRO A 58 -6.34 1.23 -7.14
N ASN A 59 -6.83 0.11 -7.70
CA ASN A 59 -6.60 -1.23 -7.17
C ASN A 59 -5.26 -1.83 -7.63
N GLN A 60 -4.55 -1.18 -8.54
CA GLN A 60 -3.26 -1.69 -9.00
C GLN A 60 -2.24 -1.62 -7.86
N LEU A 61 -1.66 -2.77 -7.52
CA LEU A 61 -0.56 -2.87 -6.56
C LEU A 61 0.79 -2.73 -7.26
N THR A 62 0.98 -3.49 -8.33
CA THR A 62 2.16 -3.43 -9.22
C THR A 62 1.71 -3.69 -10.66
N GLU A 63 2.64 -3.77 -11.62
CA GLU A 63 2.28 -4.16 -13.00
C GLU A 63 1.66 -5.55 -13.10
N GLN A 64 1.99 -6.46 -12.17
CA GLN A 64 1.59 -7.86 -12.19
C GLN A 64 0.43 -8.17 -11.26
N TYR A 65 0.14 -7.31 -10.29
CA TYR A 65 -0.82 -7.58 -9.22
C TYR A 65 -1.81 -6.43 -9.04
N THR A 66 -3.06 -6.81 -8.83
CA THR A 66 -4.13 -5.91 -8.34
C THR A 66 -4.63 -6.40 -6.98
N VAL A 67 -5.29 -5.54 -6.24
CA VAL A 67 -5.94 -5.87 -4.97
C VAL A 67 -7.46 -5.66 -5.09
N ASP A 68 -8.22 -6.28 -4.22
CA ASP A 68 -9.69 -6.31 -4.24
C ASP A 68 -10.37 -4.99 -3.86
N ALA A 69 -9.61 -4.00 -3.38
CA ALA A 69 -10.08 -2.64 -3.08
C ALA A 69 -8.99 -1.61 -3.44
N PRO A 70 -9.31 -0.30 -3.53
CA PRO A 70 -8.30 0.75 -3.70
C PRO A 70 -7.19 0.67 -2.66
N LEU A 71 -5.92 0.71 -3.09
CA LEU A 71 -4.78 0.56 -2.16
C LEU A 71 -4.79 1.64 -1.07
N ALA A 72 -5.27 2.83 -1.38
CA ALA A 72 -5.43 3.92 -0.41
C ALA A 72 -6.40 3.56 0.72
N ASP A 73 -7.52 2.89 0.38
CA ASP A 73 -8.51 2.44 1.36
C ASP A 73 -7.95 1.31 2.23
N ILE A 74 -7.24 0.35 1.62
CA ILE A 74 -6.58 -0.76 2.35
C ILE A 74 -5.57 -0.21 3.37
N VAL A 75 -4.73 0.74 2.97
CA VAL A 75 -3.74 1.36 3.86
C VAL A 75 -4.43 2.17 4.97
N ARG A 76 -5.46 2.95 4.62
CA ARG A 76 -6.26 3.69 5.61
C ARG A 76 -6.87 2.76 6.66
N ASP A 77 -7.46 1.65 6.24
CA ASP A 77 -8.09 0.69 7.14
C ASP A 77 -7.06 -0.01 8.04
N ALA A 78 -5.84 -0.26 7.54
CA ALA A 78 -4.75 -0.77 8.36
C ALA A 78 -4.39 0.21 9.49
N PHE A 79 -4.34 1.53 9.21
CA PHE A 79 -4.14 2.54 10.26
C PHE A 79 -5.33 2.62 11.22
N ALA A 80 -6.57 2.51 10.73
CA ALA A 80 -7.75 2.48 11.59
C ALA A 80 -7.67 1.34 12.60
N GLN A 81 -7.26 0.14 12.17
CA GLN A 81 -7.04 -1.00 13.06
C GLN A 81 -5.92 -0.74 14.09
N GLY A 82 -4.82 -0.10 13.66
CA GLY A 82 -3.73 0.29 14.55
C GLY A 82 -4.19 1.28 15.62
N PHE A 83 -4.92 2.32 15.24
CA PHE A 83 -5.51 3.29 16.18
C PHE A 83 -6.46 2.61 17.17
N ALA A 84 -7.32 1.71 16.70
CA ALA A 84 -8.22 0.94 17.55
C ALA A 84 -7.46 0.08 18.58
N LYS A 85 -6.36 -0.59 18.17
CA LYS A 85 -5.47 -1.32 19.10
C LYS A 85 -4.79 -0.40 20.12
N GLY A 86 -4.44 0.82 19.71
CA GLY A 86 -3.91 1.87 20.60
C GLY A 86 -4.98 2.53 21.48
N LYS A 87 -6.27 2.16 21.33
CA LYS A 87 -7.42 2.74 22.04
C LYS A 87 -7.58 4.25 21.78
N VAL A 88 -7.15 4.71 20.61
CA VAL A 88 -7.44 6.05 20.12
C VAL A 88 -8.90 6.10 19.70
N GLU A 89 -9.62 7.12 20.12
CA GLU A 89 -10.99 7.34 19.69
C GLU A 89 -11.02 7.92 18.28
N LEU A 90 -11.61 7.19 17.33
CA LEU A 90 -11.83 7.67 15.98
C LEU A 90 -13.24 8.20 15.84
N VAL A 91 -13.38 9.40 15.26
CA VAL A 91 -14.66 10.07 15.00
C VAL A 91 -14.79 10.44 13.53
N ASP A 92 -16.03 10.50 13.04
CA ASP A 92 -16.30 10.84 11.63
C ASP A 92 -16.42 12.36 11.42
N SER A 93 -16.64 13.14 12.49
CA SER A 93 -16.87 14.58 12.41
C SER A 93 -16.43 15.28 13.69
N GLY A 94 -16.27 16.60 13.61
CA GLY A 94 -15.88 17.46 14.72
C GLY A 94 -14.61 18.25 14.43
N ASP A 95 -14.35 19.26 15.28
CA ASP A 95 -13.12 20.05 15.24
C ASP A 95 -12.03 19.32 16.06
N THR A 96 -11.53 18.25 15.49
CA THR A 96 -10.52 17.38 16.11
C THR A 96 -9.28 17.32 15.26
N MET A 97 -8.20 16.76 15.80
CA MET A 97 -7.02 16.44 15.01
C MET A 97 -7.39 15.46 13.89
N GLN A 98 -6.79 15.63 12.72
CA GLN A 98 -7.08 14.83 11.54
C GLN A 98 -5.81 14.16 11.04
N VAL A 99 -5.92 12.87 10.76
CA VAL A 99 -4.89 12.10 10.06
C VAL A 99 -5.27 12.00 8.59
N ARG A 100 -4.39 12.44 7.71
CA ARG A 100 -4.50 12.33 6.26
C ARG A 100 -3.37 11.50 5.72
N GLY A 101 -3.61 10.83 4.60
CA GLY A 101 -2.58 10.03 3.94
C GLY A 101 -2.72 10.06 2.43
N ASN A 102 -1.59 9.81 1.76
CA ASN A 102 -1.54 9.60 0.33
C ASN A 102 -0.55 8.48 -0.01
N ILE A 103 -0.93 7.63 -0.97
CA ILE A 103 -0.04 6.58 -1.48
C ILE A 103 0.91 7.21 -2.48
N ILE A 104 2.22 7.04 -2.25
CA ILE A 104 3.29 7.62 -3.10
C ILE A 104 3.80 6.59 -4.10
N SER A 105 4.05 5.35 -3.65
CA SER A 105 4.49 4.25 -4.51
C SER A 105 4.15 2.89 -3.91
N SER A 106 4.13 1.87 -4.77
CA SER A 106 4.08 0.46 -4.40
C SER A 106 4.90 -0.34 -5.39
N GLU A 107 5.85 -1.12 -4.90
CA GLU A 107 6.83 -1.84 -5.69
C GLU A 107 7.05 -3.22 -5.11
N ALA A 108 7.14 -4.24 -5.97
CA ALA A 108 7.46 -5.60 -5.57
C ALA A 108 8.68 -6.11 -6.35
N GLU A 109 9.54 -6.83 -5.67
CA GLU A 109 10.70 -7.48 -6.26
C GLU A 109 10.95 -8.84 -5.62
N ILE A 110 11.60 -9.74 -6.37
CA ILE A 110 12.08 -11.00 -5.83
C ILE A 110 13.52 -10.80 -5.34
N VAL A 111 13.76 -11.12 -4.09
CA VAL A 111 15.06 -10.98 -3.46
C VAL A 111 15.53 -12.33 -2.88
N ASP A 112 16.83 -12.59 -2.95
CA ASP A 112 17.41 -13.74 -2.24
C ASP A 112 17.71 -13.38 -0.79
N ARG A 113 17.16 -14.15 0.13
CA ARG A 113 17.43 -14.03 1.57
C ARG A 113 18.05 -15.32 2.09
N SER A 114 19.38 -15.34 2.08
CA SER A 114 20.17 -16.50 2.56
C SER A 114 19.80 -17.79 1.83
N GLY A 115 19.62 -17.73 0.52
CA GLY A 115 19.27 -18.87 -0.33
C GLY A 115 17.76 -19.15 -0.43
N VAL A 116 16.92 -18.29 0.15
CA VAL A 116 15.45 -18.38 0.03
C VAL A 116 14.96 -17.24 -0.86
N GLN A 117 14.33 -17.60 -1.98
CA GLN A 117 13.65 -16.63 -2.83
C GLN A 117 12.47 -16.04 -2.07
N SER A 118 12.42 -14.73 -1.97
CA SER A 118 11.44 -14.01 -1.16
C SER A 118 10.82 -12.86 -1.95
N ILE A 119 9.54 -12.62 -1.74
CA ILE A 119 8.84 -11.43 -2.24
C ILE A 119 9.16 -10.30 -1.27
N GLN A 120 9.72 -9.20 -1.78
CA GLN A 120 9.81 -7.94 -1.06
C GLN A 120 8.80 -6.97 -1.67
N LEU A 121 7.76 -6.63 -0.91
CA LEU A 121 6.82 -5.57 -1.26
C LEU A 121 7.12 -4.33 -0.44
N THR A 122 7.23 -3.19 -1.10
CA THR A 122 7.38 -1.89 -0.44
C THR A 122 6.22 -0.99 -0.84
N ILE A 123 5.41 -0.56 0.13
CA ILE A 123 4.38 0.46 -0.02
C ILE A 123 4.89 1.72 0.67
N ARG A 124 4.83 2.86 -0.01
CA ARG A 124 5.22 4.15 0.55
C ARG A 124 4.00 5.06 0.63
N ALA A 125 3.77 5.63 1.82
CA ALA A 125 2.68 6.56 2.05
C ALA A 125 3.18 7.81 2.79
N GLY A 126 2.71 8.97 2.35
CA GLY A 126 2.85 10.22 3.10
C GLY A 126 1.72 10.30 4.11
N ILE A 127 2.05 10.56 5.38
CA ILE A 127 1.05 10.71 6.45
C ILE A 127 1.22 12.07 7.09
N GLN A 128 0.11 12.76 7.32
CA GLN A 128 0.08 14.07 7.96
C GLN A 128 -0.91 14.06 9.13
N LEU A 129 -0.50 14.66 10.24
CA LEU A 129 -1.37 15.01 11.36
C LEU A 129 -1.64 16.51 11.32
N THR A 130 -2.91 16.89 11.30
CA THR A 130 -3.31 18.31 11.27
C THR A 130 -4.17 18.65 12.49
N ASN A 131 -4.03 19.88 12.99
CA ASN A 131 -4.84 20.42 14.06
C ASN A 131 -5.24 21.88 13.72
N GLY A 132 -6.54 22.19 13.75
CA GLY A 132 -7.06 23.49 13.35
C GLY A 132 -6.63 23.92 11.94
N GLY A 133 -6.53 22.96 11.00
CA GLY A 133 -6.12 23.19 9.61
C GLY A 133 -4.61 23.36 9.40
N ARG A 134 -3.77 23.27 10.45
CA ARG A 134 -2.32 23.32 10.35
C ARG A 134 -1.71 21.93 10.47
N THR A 135 -0.77 21.59 9.59
CA THR A 135 0.04 20.38 9.75
C THR A 135 0.97 20.57 10.95
N ILE A 136 0.84 19.69 11.93
CA ILE A 136 1.66 19.67 13.15
C ILE A 136 2.72 18.58 13.11
N TRP A 137 2.48 17.51 12.33
CA TRP A 137 3.44 16.45 12.06
C TRP A 137 3.20 15.90 10.65
N GLU A 138 4.29 15.51 9.97
CA GLU A 138 4.24 14.79 8.69
C GLU A 138 5.46 13.87 8.53
N ASN A 139 5.26 12.74 7.90
CA ASN A 139 6.34 11.80 7.58
C ASN A 139 5.95 10.90 6.39
N ASN A 140 6.98 10.38 5.70
CA ASN A 140 6.82 9.32 4.72
C ASN A 140 7.11 7.97 5.39
N LEU A 141 6.10 7.13 5.48
CA LEU A 141 6.22 5.80 6.07
C LEU A 141 6.48 4.75 4.99
N PHE A 142 7.26 3.74 5.34
CA PHE A 142 7.66 2.67 4.45
C PHE A 142 7.18 1.32 5.01
N GLY A 143 6.09 0.83 4.45
CA GLY A 143 5.66 -0.54 4.67
C GLY A 143 6.52 -1.47 3.82
N ARG A 144 7.54 -2.09 4.42
CA ARG A 144 8.35 -3.12 3.74
C ARG A 144 8.04 -4.49 4.32
N GLY A 145 7.35 -5.32 3.54
CA GLY A 145 7.10 -6.74 3.82
C GLY A 145 8.07 -7.61 3.03
N ILE A 146 8.72 -8.57 3.69
CA ILE A 146 9.57 -9.55 3.04
C ILE A 146 9.14 -10.92 3.56
N VAL A 147 8.69 -11.77 2.65
CA VAL A 147 8.19 -13.12 2.96
C VAL A 147 8.75 -14.12 1.94
N PRO A 148 8.94 -15.39 2.30
CA PRO A 148 9.24 -16.43 1.32
C PRO A 148 8.24 -16.39 0.15
N GLU A 149 8.71 -16.59 -1.08
CA GLU A 149 7.86 -16.61 -2.28
C GLU A 149 6.70 -17.63 -2.15
N SER A 150 6.94 -18.73 -1.42
CA SER A 150 5.93 -19.74 -1.15
C SER A 150 4.75 -19.27 -0.29
N GLU A 151 4.87 -18.16 0.42
CA GLU A 151 3.79 -17.55 1.21
C GLU A 151 2.90 -16.63 0.37
N GLY A 152 3.40 -16.19 -0.79
CA GLY A 152 2.64 -15.42 -1.77
C GLY A 152 2.52 -13.93 -1.47
N MET A 153 1.91 -13.22 -2.43
CA MET A 153 1.78 -11.75 -2.40
C MET A 153 0.87 -11.27 -1.26
N SER A 154 -0.18 -12.00 -0.90
CA SER A 154 -1.08 -11.62 0.22
C SER A 154 -0.30 -11.52 1.54
N ALA A 155 0.60 -12.46 1.83
CA ALA A 155 1.46 -12.40 3.01
C ALA A 155 2.42 -11.19 2.96
N ALA A 156 2.96 -10.85 1.78
CA ALA A 156 3.82 -9.69 1.60
C ALA A 156 3.06 -8.37 1.84
N ILE A 157 1.79 -8.28 1.39
CA ILE A 157 0.91 -7.14 1.65
C ILE A 157 0.69 -6.99 3.16
N ASN A 158 0.29 -8.06 3.84
CA ASN A 158 0.03 -8.05 5.28
C ASN A 158 1.27 -7.64 6.08
N ALA A 159 2.45 -8.16 5.73
CA ALA A 159 3.71 -7.78 6.36
C ALA A 159 4.07 -6.30 6.10
N SER A 160 3.77 -5.77 4.91
CA SER A 160 3.99 -4.35 4.56
C SER A 160 3.07 -3.43 5.37
N LEU A 161 1.79 -3.76 5.45
CA LEU A 161 0.81 -2.99 6.22
C LEU A 161 1.14 -3.01 7.72
N GLU A 162 1.45 -4.18 8.28
CA GLU A 162 1.88 -4.31 9.69
C GLU A 162 3.10 -3.44 9.98
N ARG A 163 4.09 -3.46 9.09
CA ARG A 163 5.29 -2.65 9.23
C ARG A 163 4.98 -1.16 9.23
N MET A 164 4.13 -0.70 8.31
CA MET A 164 3.77 0.71 8.17
C MET A 164 3.02 1.23 9.40
N VAL A 165 2.02 0.48 9.89
CA VAL A 165 1.29 0.81 11.12
C VAL A 165 2.23 0.88 12.32
N ARG A 166 3.13 -0.11 12.44
CA ARG A 166 4.12 -0.13 13.51
C ARG A 166 5.06 1.07 13.46
N GLU A 167 5.53 1.48 12.29
CA GLU A 167 6.41 2.65 12.15
C GLU A 167 5.74 3.93 12.63
N LEU A 168 4.45 4.14 12.34
CA LEU A 168 3.71 5.29 12.86
C LEU A 168 3.70 5.32 14.39
N PHE A 169 3.40 4.17 15.04
CA PHE A 169 3.32 4.09 16.49
C PHE A 169 4.67 3.99 17.20
N MET A 170 5.78 3.93 16.45
CA MET A 170 7.14 4.04 16.97
C MET A 170 7.76 5.43 16.74
N ASP A 171 7.03 6.34 16.09
CA ASP A 171 7.47 7.72 15.89
C ASP A 171 7.13 8.55 17.14
N ASP A 172 8.15 8.84 17.93
CA ASP A 172 7.99 9.59 19.19
C ASP A 172 7.43 11.01 18.96
N TYR A 173 7.76 11.65 17.83
CA TYR A 173 7.23 12.97 17.51
C TYR A 173 5.74 12.91 17.21
N PHE A 174 5.29 11.91 16.45
CA PHE A 174 3.87 11.67 16.23
C PHE A 174 3.13 11.47 17.56
N LEU A 175 3.68 10.66 18.45
CA LEU A 175 3.07 10.38 19.76
C LEU A 175 3.03 11.60 20.68
N ILE A 176 4.02 12.49 20.58
CA ILE A 176 4.05 13.77 21.35
C ILE A 176 2.92 14.69 20.87
N GLU A 177 2.69 14.80 19.57
CA GLU A 177 1.65 15.65 19.01
C GLU A 177 0.22 15.15 19.33
N LEU A 178 0.06 13.89 19.72
CA LEU A 178 -1.22 13.32 20.17
C LEU A 178 -1.54 13.60 21.65
N GLN A 179 -0.64 14.20 22.41
CA GLN A 179 -0.83 14.51 23.85
C GLN A 179 -1.47 15.87 24.06
#